data_e3041c11ce1d8944f22d3319035b45d7
#
_entry.id   e3041c11ce1d8944f22d3319035b45d7
#
_cell.length_a   1.000
_cell.length_b   1.000
_cell.length_c   1.000
_cell.angle_alpha   90.00
_cell.angle_beta   90.00
_cell.angle_gamma   90.00
#
_symmetry.space_group_name_H-M   'P 1'
#
loop_
_entity.id
_entity.type
_entity.pdbx_description
1 polymer ?
#
loop_
_entity_poly.entity_id
_entity_poly.type
_entity_poly.pdbx_seq_one_letter_code
_entity_poly.pdbx_strand_id
1 'polypeptide(L)'
;MSKKVFWLVVSGLMVISLVMAACAPAATPTTPTPAPATPTTPTAPTTPTTPAQERPQKEAVSPEAPNYGGTLTLAQNTDVTLWDPSRNITGLTMSLIQQELFQGDWAKGPAGGYGTSETDWGAAANDLFDLKTGYLANGWKWTVDEAKGQGTIIFQIRPGVRWALNPKSEASRLVAGREVTADDVVFSLKRGATWELAFIYGFYREFRAVDITKTGPREVTIKVPLDNLVTAVSRFSNAIYIVPPEVVTKYGDMNNWRNAQGTGPFMLADYVPASQIVFARNPNYWDRDPVGPGKGNQLPYLDGVRILILPDASTRLAALRTGKVDQMTGVSMEDSVQLRKNAQALLERIYVSTDGRGTPLAMRLDKPELPFKDIRVRRAMMMAIDFQGIRNSLYGGVGQIVTFPYSSVKEYERLYVGLDDPDFPESARELYSYNPEKAKQLLKEAGYPNGFKTSMVLTSTEVDYYSIIKDMWAK
;
A
#
# COMPACT_ATOMS: atom_id res chain seq x y z
N MET A 1 41.38 -25.90 -11.49
CA MET A 1 40.64 -26.20 -12.75
C MET A 1 40.27 -24.92 -13.46
N SER A 2 40.59 -24.78 -14.75
CA SER A 2 40.22 -23.58 -15.51
C SER A 2 38.72 -23.55 -15.81
N LYS A 3 38.13 -22.36 -15.91
CA LYS A 3 36.70 -22.19 -16.21
C LYS A 3 36.25 -22.99 -17.46
N LYS A 4 37.12 -23.21 -18.42
CA LYS A 4 36.86 -24.02 -19.63
C LYS A 4 36.64 -25.50 -19.34
N VAL A 5 37.34 -26.05 -18.37
CA VAL A 5 37.21 -27.48 -17.98
C VAL A 5 35.91 -27.69 -17.18
N PHE A 6 35.50 -26.72 -16.37
CA PHE A 6 34.21 -26.76 -15.65
C PHE A 6 33.02 -26.82 -16.60
N TRP A 7 32.99 -25.96 -17.63
CA TRP A 7 31.90 -25.95 -18.61
C TRP A 7 31.83 -27.20 -19.49
N LEU A 8 32.96 -27.82 -19.82
CA LEU A 8 32.99 -29.08 -20.57
C LEU A 8 32.43 -30.24 -19.75
N VAL A 9 32.69 -30.28 -18.45
CA VAL A 9 32.14 -31.31 -17.55
C VAL A 9 30.64 -31.15 -17.35
N VAL A 10 30.14 -29.92 -17.20
CA VAL A 10 28.70 -29.63 -17.06
C VAL A 10 27.94 -29.96 -18.35
N SER A 11 28.49 -29.62 -19.52
CA SER A 11 27.89 -29.96 -20.82
C SER A 11 27.88 -31.46 -21.09
N GLY A 12 28.93 -32.17 -20.67
CA GLY A 12 29.00 -33.64 -20.81
C GLY A 12 27.98 -34.39 -19.93
N LEU A 13 27.74 -33.91 -18.72
CA LEU A 13 26.72 -34.46 -17.81
C LEU A 13 25.28 -34.23 -18.30
N MET A 14 25.02 -33.12 -18.96
CA MET A 14 23.69 -32.81 -19.53
C MET A 14 23.34 -33.68 -20.74
N VAL A 15 24.34 -34.05 -21.56
CA VAL A 15 24.15 -34.94 -22.74
C VAL A 15 23.92 -36.39 -22.29
N ILE A 16 24.59 -36.85 -21.22
CA ILE A 16 24.42 -38.21 -20.69
C ILE A 16 23.02 -38.40 -20.06
N SER A 17 22.45 -37.38 -19.43
CA SER A 17 21.07 -37.44 -18.88
C SER A 17 19.98 -37.47 -19.94
N LEU A 18 20.21 -36.95 -21.14
CA LEU A 18 19.27 -37.00 -22.26
C LEU A 18 19.28 -38.32 -23.04
N VAL A 19 20.37 -39.07 -23.03
CA VAL A 19 20.51 -40.35 -23.72
C VAL A 19 19.91 -41.50 -22.91
N MET A 20 19.81 -41.40 -21.60
CA MET A 20 19.27 -42.46 -20.73
C MET A 20 17.72 -42.50 -20.69
N ALA A 21 17.02 -41.53 -21.28
CA ALA A 21 15.56 -41.47 -21.33
C ALA A 21 14.95 -42.17 -22.56
N ALA A 22 15.75 -42.72 -23.48
CA ALA A 22 15.27 -43.19 -24.78
C ALA A 22 15.19 -44.74 -24.94
N CYS A 23 15.46 -45.51 -23.90
CA CYS A 23 15.39 -47.00 -23.98
C CYS A 23 14.55 -47.58 -22.84
N ALA A 24 13.22 -47.60 -22.99
CA ALA A 24 12.36 -48.48 -22.21
C ALA A 24 11.66 -49.45 -23.16
N PRO A 25 11.68 -50.79 -22.94
CA PRO A 25 11.03 -51.77 -23.80
C PRO A 25 9.48 -51.74 -23.63
N ALA A 26 8.80 -51.96 -24.72
CA ALA A 26 7.33 -52.01 -24.78
C ALA A 26 6.75 -53.14 -23.90
N ALA A 27 5.75 -52.82 -23.07
CA ALA A 27 5.05 -53.76 -22.22
C ALA A 27 4.05 -54.62 -23.04
N THR A 28 4.06 -55.91 -22.83
CA THR A 28 3.12 -56.88 -23.34
C THR A 28 1.77 -56.80 -22.57
N PRO A 29 0.63 -56.98 -23.21
CA PRO A 29 -0.66 -56.91 -22.53
C PRO A 29 -0.94 -58.14 -21.68
N THR A 30 -1.14 -57.95 -20.38
CA THR A 30 -1.62 -58.99 -19.46
C THR A 30 -3.08 -58.84 -19.14
N THR A 31 -3.78 -59.97 -19.10
CA THR A 31 -5.17 -60.23 -18.81
C THR A 31 -5.57 -59.71 -17.40
N PRO A 32 -6.79 -59.22 -17.17
CA PRO A 32 -7.17 -58.63 -15.88
C PRO A 32 -7.41 -59.68 -14.79
N THR A 33 -6.71 -59.55 -13.68
CA THR A 33 -6.94 -60.30 -12.44
C THR A 33 -7.97 -59.53 -11.58
N PRO A 34 -8.87 -60.22 -10.83
CA PRO A 34 -9.92 -59.57 -10.02
C PRO A 34 -9.35 -58.71 -8.92
N ALA A 35 -9.99 -57.55 -8.68
CA ALA A 35 -9.63 -56.55 -7.71
C ALA A 35 -9.63 -57.08 -6.27
N PRO A 36 -8.64 -56.81 -5.44
CA PRO A 36 -8.70 -57.00 -4.00
C PRO A 36 -9.57 -55.93 -3.34
N ALA A 37 -10.24 -56.34 -2.27
CA ALA A 37 -11.13 -55.49 -1.47
C ALA A 37 -10.45 -54.20 -1.00
N THR A 38 -11.16 -53.07 -1.10
CA THR A 38 -10.78 -51.75 -0.67
C THR A 38 -10.41 -51.72 0.82
N PRO A 39 -9.22 -51.26 1.21
CA PRO A 39 -8.94 -51.00 2.63
C PRO A 39 -9.76 -49.81 3.10
N THR A 40 -10.48 -49.97 4.19
CA THR A 40 -11.15 -48.90 4.92
C THR A 40 -10.12 -47.85 5.35
N THR A 41 -10.27 -46.64 4.85
CA THR A 41 -9.52 -45.46 5.26
C THR A 41 -9.66 -45.25 6.76
N PRO A 42 -8.58 -45.04 7.55
CA PRO A 42 -8.73 -44.67 8.94
C PRO A 42 -9.36 -43.27 9.01
N THR A 43 -10.43 -43.19 9.79
CA THR A 43 -11.10 -41.92 10.10
C THR A 43 -10.09 -40.95 10.74
N ALA A 44 -9.85 -39.82 10.11
CA ALA A 44 -9.02 -38.78 10.65
C ALA A 44 -9.57 -38.34 12.01
N PRO A 45 -8.71 -38.02 13.00
CA PRO A 45 -9.15 -37.51 14.29
C PRO A 45 -9.96 -36.23 14.08
N THR A 46 -11.18 -36.19 14.57
CA THR A 46 -12.02 -35.00 14.62
C THR A 46 -11.32 -33.96 15.45
N THR A 47 -10.85 -32.89 14.79
CA THR A 47 -10.37 -31.68 15.45
C THR A 47 -11.51 -31.14 16.31
N PRO A 48 -11.29 -30.77 17.59
CA PRO A 48 -12.33 -30.15 18.40
C PRO A 48 -12.77 -28.85 17.73
N THR A 49 -13.99 -28.79 17.27
CA THR A 49 -14.61 -27.55 16.77
C THR A 49 -14.78 -26.65 17.99
N THR A 50 -14.00 -25.59 18.08
CA THR A 50 -14.26 -24.48 19.02
C THR A 50 -15.67 -23.99 18.71
N PRO A 51 -16.56 -23.80 19.70
CA PRO A 51 -17.89 -23.29 19.45
C PRO A 51 -17.78 -21.96 18.70
N ALA A 52 -18.38 -21.91 17.53
CA ALA A 52 -18.51 -20.65 16.80
C ALA A 52 -19.28 -19.69 17.70
N GLN A 53 -18.66 -18.55 18.02
CA GLN A 53 -19.30 -17.49 18.76
C GLN A 53 -20.57 -17.11 18.00
N GLU A 54 -21.76 -17.24 18.62
CA GLU A 54 -23.03 -16.93 17.99
C GLU A 54 -23.00 -15.48 17.49
N ARG A 55 -23.17 -15.35 16.19
CA ARG A 55 -23.36 -14.05 15.56
C ARG A 55 -24.68 -13.45 16.01
N PRO A 56 -24.78 -12.14 16.25
CA PRO A 56 -26.07 -11.50 16.53
C PRO A 56 -27.08 -11.90 15.46
N GLN A 57 -28.28 -12.33 15.86
CA GLN A 57 -29.33 -12.73 14.93
C GLN A 57 -29.70 -11.59 14.01
N LYS A 58 -29.75 -11.89 12.72
CA LYS A 58 -30.10 -10.96 11.64
C LYS A 58 -31.54 -10.46 11.78
N GLU A 59 -31.72 -9.16 11.86
CA GLU A 59 -32.95 -8.52 11.37
C GLU A 59 -33.07 -8.75 9.86
N ALA A 60 -34.31 -8.79 9.34
CA ALA A 60 -34.60 -9.06 7.92
C ALA A 60 -33.79 -8.13 7.01
N VAL A 61 -32.83 -8.70 6.32
CA VAL A 61 -31.83 -7.97 5.53
C VAL A 61 -32.43 -7.61 4.18
N SER A 62 -32.32 -6.33 3.80
CA SER A 62 -32.59 -5.87 2.43
C SER A 62 -31.80 -6.73 1.44
N PRO A 63 -32.32 -7.03 0.22
CA PRO A 63 -31.57 -7.76 -0.81
C PRO A 63 -30.20 -7.15 -1.15
N GLU A 64 -30.01 -5.87 -0.87
CA GLU A 64 -28.78 -5.12 -1.10
C GLU A 64 -27.84 -5.10 0.13
N ALA A 65 -28.27 -5.66 1.26
CA ALA A 65 -27.46 -5.62 2.48
C ALA A 65 -26.24 -6.56 2.36
N PRO A 66 -25.08 -6.15 2.90
CA PRO A 66 -23.88 -6.96 2.87
C PRO A 66 -24.06 -8.31 3.58
N ASN A 67 -23.47 -9.36 3.03
CA ASN A 67 -23.47 -10.70 3.62
C ASN A 67 -22.20 -10.93 4.43
N TYR A 68 -22.34 -11.64 5.57
CA TYR A 68 -21.20 -12.09 6.34
C TYR A 68 -20.66 -13.42 5.81
N GLY A 69 -19.34 -13.57 5.85
CA GLY A 69 -18.64 -14.79 5.51
C GLY A 69 -17.72 -14.66 4.32
N GLY A 70 -17.07 -15.77 3.97
CA GLY A 70 -16.17 -15.85 2.83
C GLY A 70 -14.78 -15.28 3.08
N THR A 71 -13.90 -15.57 2.12
CA THR A 71 -12.51 -15.09 2.12
C THR A 71 -12.25 -14.34 0.82
N LEU A 72 -11.75 -13.11 0.90
CA LEU A 72 -11.33 -12.34 -0.25
C LEU A 72 -9.90 -12.75 -0.62
N THR A 73 -9.70 -13.18 -1.85
CA THR A 73 -8.37 -13.52 -2.37
C THR A 73 -7.85 -12.43 -3.31
N LEU A 74 -6.72 -11.85 -2.97
CA LEU A 74 -6.06 -10.78 -3.70
C LEU A 74 -4.75 -11.27 -4.32
N ALA A 75 -4.29 -10.61 -5.38
CA ALA A 75 -2.94 -10.81 -5.93
C ALA A 75 -2.09 -9.56 -5.70
N GLN A 76 -0.84 -9.78 -5.25
CA GLN A 76 0.15 -8.73 -5.06
C GLN A 76 1.44 -9.11 -5.79
N ASN A 77 2.14 -8.11 -6.36
CA ASN A 77 3.37 -8.35 -7.12
C ASN A 77 4.63 -8.46 -6.26
N THR A 78 4.61 -7.92 -5.05
CA THR A 78 5.76 -7.90 -4.13
C THR A 78 5.36 -8.48 -2.78
N ASP A 79 6.33 -9.08 -2.12
CA ASP A 79 6.16 -9.59 -0.75
C ASP A 79 6.37 -8.48 0.28
N VAL A 80 5.93 -8.74 1.51
CA VAL A 80 6.15 -7.86 2.65
C VAL A 80 7.61 -7.96 3.08
N THR A 81 8.31 -6.85 3.07
CA THR A 81 9.73 -6.79 3.46
C THR A 81 9.92 -6.43 4.93
N LEU A 82 8.96 -5.73 5.52
CA LEU A 82 9.02 -5.23 6.90
C LEU A 82 7.66 -5.41 7.57
N TRP A 83 7.65 -6.08 8.72
CA TRP A 83 6.44 -6.33 9.50
C TRP A 83 6.26 -5.36 10.67
N ASP A 84 7.30 -4.60 11.03
CA ASP A 84 7.17 -3.57 12.08
C ASP A 84 6.45 -2.35 11.53
N PRO A 85 5.26 -2.02 12.06
CA PRO A 85 4.43 -0.94 11.54
C PRO A 85 5.01 0.46 11.77
N SER A 86 5.96 0.63 12.67
CA SER A 86 6.65 1.92 12.83
C SER A 86 7.67 2.19 11.73
N ARG A 87 8.13 1.14 11.02
CA ARG A 87 9.06 1.23 9.89
C ARG A 87 8.35 1.26 8.55
N ASN A 88 7.20 0.60 8.46
CA ASN A 88 6.41 0.48 7.24
C ASN A 88 5.01 1.06 7.51
N ILE A 89 4.79 2.29 7.08
CA ILE A 89 3.52 3.00 7.30
C ILE A 89 2.54 2.83 6.13
N THR A 90 2.91 2.10 5.10
CA THR A 90 2.10 1.93 3.90
C THR A 90 1.90 0.46 3.56
N GLY A 91 0.77 0.18 2.96
CA GLY A 91 0.45 -1.13 2.42
C GLY A 91 -0.78 -1.77 3.05
N LEU A 92 -1.53 -2.44 2.19
CA LEU A 92 -2.77 -3.14 2.57
C LEU A 92 -2.57 -4.09 3.75
N THR A 93 -1.45 -4.80 3.79
CA THR A 93 -1.13 -5.77 4.85
C THR A 93 -1.12 -5.14 6.25
N MET A 94 -0.52 -3.94 6.38
CA MET A 94 -0.50 -3.23 7.66
C MET A 94 -1.88 -2.71 8.03
N SER A 95 -2.61 -2.11 7.08
CA SER A 95 -3.95 -1.57 7.31
C SER A 95 -4.98 -2.62 7.74
N LEU A 96 -4.78 -3.88 7.38
CA LEU A 96 -5.65 -4.97 7.81
C LEU A 96 -5.46 -5.33 9.29
N ILE A 97 -4.27 -5.12 9.86
CA ILE A 97 -3.91 -5.51 11.22
C ILE A 97 -3.88 -4.31 12.15
N GLN A 98 -3.34 -3.19 11.68
CA GLN A 98 -2.97 -2.04 12.50
C GLN A 98 -3.96 -0.90 12.35
N GLN A 99 -4.03 -0.06 13.37
CA GLN A 99 -4.83 1.16 13.35
C GLN A 99 -4.02 2.36 13.84
N GLU A 100 -4.38 3.52 13.31
CA GLU A 100 -3.85 4.83 13.65
C GLU A 100 -4.87 5.62 14.49
N LEU A 101 -4.53 6.83 14.90
CA LEU A 101 -5.49 7.66 15.65
C LEU A 101 -6.63 8.18 14.75
N PHE A 102 -6.31 8.54 13.51
CA PHE A 102 -7.28 8.91 12.48
C PHE A 102 -7.23 7.93 11.31
N GLN A 103 -8.26 7.97 10.50
CA GLN A 103 -8.29 7.36 9.17
C GLN A 103 -8.96 8.34 8.19
N GLY A 104 -8.83 8.08 6.89
CA GLY A 104 -9.69 8.71 5.91
C GLY A 104 -11.15 8.33 6.15
N ASP A 105 -12.05 9.27 5.94
CA ASP A 105 -13.50 9.02 6.08
C ASP A 105 -14.01 8.23 4.87
N TRP A 106 -14.00 6.90 4.97
CA TRP A 106 -14.45 6.02 3.89
C TRP A 106 -15.98 6.05 3.67
N ALA A 107 -16.72 6.80 4.47
CA ALA A 107 -18.09 7.18 4.18
C ALA A 107 -18.19 8.20 3.04
N LYS A 108 -17.08 8.86 2.68
CA LYS A 108 -16.94 9.74 1.53
C LYS A 108 -16.29 8.98 0.35
N GLY A 109 -16.38 9.57 -0.85
CA GLY A 109 -15.79 8.99 -2.06
C GLY A 109 -16.44 7.67 -2.50
N PRO A 110 -15.69 6.76 -3.17
CA PRO A 110 -16.26 5.56 -3.78
C PRO A 110 -16.92 4.58 -2.82
N ALA A 111 -16.52 4.54 -1.55
CA ALA A 111 -17.08 3.61 -0.57
C ALA A 111 -18.48 4.02 -0.09
N GLY A 112 -18.73 5.30 0.11
CA GLY A 112 -20.00 5.81 0.64
C GLY A 112 -20.56 7.00 -0.10
N GLY A 113 -19.72 7.75 -0.82
CA GLY A 113 -20.06 8.96 -1.55
C GLY A 113 -20.21 8.76 -3.06
N TYR A 114 -20.61 7.60 -3.54
CA TYR A 114 -20.80 7.36 -4.97
C TYR A 114 -21.67 8.44 -5.63
N GLY A 115 -21.12 9.06 -6.69
CA GLY A 115 -21.79 10.16 -7.39
C GLY A 115 -21.63 11.52 -6.72
N THR A 116 -20.94 11.65 -5.59
CA THR A 116 -20.71 12.93 -4.90
C THR A 116 -19.57 13.73 -5.52
N SER A 117 -18.77 13.15 -6.40
CA SER A 117 -17.53 13.73 -6.94
C SER A 117 -16.44 13.99 -5.87
N GLU A 118 -16.58 13.40 -4.70
CA GLU A 118 -15.54 13.45 -3.66
C GLU A 118 -14.40 12.50 -4.01
N THR A 119 -13.18 12.88 -3.61
CA THR A 119 -12.00 12.05 -3.81
C THR A 119 -12.05 10.81 -2.92
N ASP A 120 -11.43 9.74 -3.37
CA ASP A 120 -11.15 8.60 -2.53
C ASP A 120 -10.44 9.05 -1.24
N TRP A 121 -10.98 8.68 -0.10
CA TRP A 121 -10.46 9.04 1.21
C TRP A 121 -8.98 8.69 1.39
N GLY A 122 -8.49 7.64 0.72
CA GLY A 122 -7.09 7.23 0.79
C GLY A 122 -6.13 8.24 0.20
N ALA A 123 -6.53 8.95 -0.87
CA ALA A 123 -5.69 9.93 -1.57
C ALA A 123 -5.48 11.21 -0.76
N ALA A 124 -6.55 11.71 -0.16
CA ALA A 124 -6.56 13.03 0.47
C ALA A 124 -6.43 12.97 2.01
N ALA A 125 -6.55 11.79 2.62
CA ALA A 125 -6.62 11.63 4.06
C ALA A 125 -5.41 12.15 4.83
N ASN A 126 -4.22 12.16 4.23
CA ASN A 126 -3.00 12.56 4.93
C ASN A 126 -2.93 14.05 5.23
N ASP A 127 -3.43 14.90 4.35
CA ASP A 127 -3.23 16.34 4.43
C ASP A 127 -4.55 17.14 4.59
N LEU A 128 -5.70 16.54 4.28
CA LEU A 128 -7.01 17.20 4.33
C LEU A 128 -7.83 16.71 5.52
N PHE A 129 -7.92 17.54 6.56
CA PHE A 129 -8.61 17.16 7.80
C PHE A 129 -10.11 16.97 7.62
N ASP A 130 -10.74 17.66 6.68
CA ASP A 130 -12.16 17.52 6.37
C ASP A 130 -12.53 16.14 5.80
N LEU A 131 -11.55 15.40 5.30
CA LEU A 131 -11.71 14.04 4.80
C LEU A 131 -11.29 12.97 5.82
N LYS A 132 -10.95 13.37 7.04
CA LYS A 132 -10.56 12.45 8.11
C LYS A 132 -11.70 12.20 9.08
N THR A 133 -11.68 11.02 9.66
CA THR A 133 -12.51 10.65 10.80
C THR A 133 -11.66 10.03 11.90
N GLY A 134 -12.17 10.04 13.12
CA GLY A 134 -11.49 9.39 14.23
C GLY A 134 -11.50 7.87 14.11
N TYR A 135 -10.34 7.27 14.33
CA TYR A 135 -10.17 5.82 14.38
C TYR A 135 -9.93 5.38 15.83
N LEU A 136 -8.68 5.26 16.29
CA LEU A 136 -8.42 5.02 17.71
C LEU A 136 -8.62 6.26 18.59
N ALA A 137 -8.61 7.47 18.02
CA ALA A 137 -9.09 8.67 18.68
C ALA A 137 -10.56 8.92 18.31
N ASN A 138 -11.40 9.21 19.30
CA ASN A 138 -12.81 9.61 19.09
C ASN A 138 -13.04 11.10 19.33
N GLY A 139 -12.01 11.85 19.66
CA GLY A 139 -12.03 13.29 19.79
C GLY A 139 -10.61 13.86 19.71
N TRP A 140 -10.52 15.08 19.21
CA TRP A 140 -9.25 15.80 19.10
C TRP A 140 -9.47 17.29 19.07
N LYS A 141 -8.46 18.02 19.54
CA LYS A 141 -8.37 19.48 19.41
C LYS A 141 -6.91 19.90 19.40
N TRP A 142 -6.65 21.07 18.86
CA TRP A 142 -5.37 21.75 19.02
C TRP A 142 -5.56 23.20 19.40
N THR A 143 -4.57 23.74 20.08
CA THR A 143 -4.52 25.13 20.53
C THR A 143 -3.17 25.75 20.18
N VAL A 144 -3.16 27.07 20.05
CA VAL A 144 -1.98 27.88 19.74
C VAL A 144 -1.70 28.79 20.92
N ASP A 145 -0.45 28.86 21.35
CA ASP A 145 0.09 29.85 22.28
C ASP A 145 1.17 30.64 21.54
N GLU A 146 0.77 31.72 20.88
CA GLU A 146 1.68 32.56 20.10
C GLU A 146 2.78 33.18 20.95
N ALA A 147 2.48 33.55 22.21
CA ALA A 147 3.44 34.15 23.11
C ALA A 147 4.61 33.20 23.46
N LYS A 148 4.33 31.89 23.45
CA LYS A 148 5.34 30.85 23.66
C LYS A 148 5.84 30.20 22.39
N GLY A 149 5.28 30.56 21.23
CA GLY A 149 5.58 29.88 19.96
C GLY A 149 5.26 28.39 20.01
N GLN A 150 4.17 28.00 20.72
CA GLN A 150 3.85 26.60 20.98
C GLN A 150 2.47 26.21 20.47
N GLY A 151 2.40 25.08 19.76
CA GLY A 151 1.20 24.35 19.47
C GLY A 151 0.98 23.21 20.47
N THR A 152 -0.26 22.95 20.84
CA THR A 152 -0.67 21.83 21.67
C THR A 152 -1.74 21.02 20.99
N ILE A 153 -1.53 19.71 20.85
CA ILE A 153 -2.48 18.76 20.25
C ILE A 153 -2.97 17.84 21.37
N ILE A 154 -4.27 17.61 21.43
CA ILE A 154 -4.89 16.72 22.42
C ILE A 154 -5.75 15.70 21.68
N PHE A 155 -5.49 14.41 21.95
CA PHE A 155 -6.29 13.30 21.45
C PHE A 155 -7.05 12.63 22.59
N GLN A 156 -8.34 12.36 22.38
CA GLN A 156 -9.18 11.53 23.25
C GLN A 156 -9.22 10.11 22.67
N ILE A 157 -8.77 9.13 23.47
CA ILE A 157 -8.65 7.74 23.02
C ILE A 157 -10.00 7.05 23.14
N ARG A 158 -10.42 6.39 22.11
CA ARG A 158 -11.70 5.68 21.99
C ARG A 158 -11.81 4.59 23.06
N PRO A 159 -12.89 4.58 23.86
CA PRO A 159 -13.15 3.50 24.82
C PRO A 159 -13.57 2.20 24.10
N GLY A 160 -13.32 1.06 24.75
CA GLY A 160 -13.78 -0.25 24.29
C GLY A 160 -13.00 -0.86 23.14
N VAL A 161 -11.99 -0.19 22.62
CA VAL A 161 -11.09 -0.76 21.59
C VAL A 161 -10.19 -1.79 22.24
N ARG A 162 -10.19 -3.01 21.69
CA ARG A 162 -9.38 -4.12 22.22
C ARG A 162 -8.36 -4.60 21.20
N TRP A 163 -7.22 -5.02 21.71
CA TRP A 163 -6.26 -5.74 20.91
C TRP A 163 -6.86 -7.05 20.39
N ALA A 164 -6.52 -7.41 19.18
CA ALA A 164 -6.93 -8.69 18.60
C ALA A 164 -6.41 -9.86 19.47
N LEU A 165 -7.20 -10.92 19.59
CA LEU A 165 -6.80 -12.10 20.34
C LEU A 165 -6.74 -13.32 19.40
N ASN A 166 -5.51 -13.65 18.97
CA ASN A 166 -5.21 -14.88 18.24
C ASN A 166 -4.58 -15.89 19.21
N PRO A 167 -5.30 -16.94 19.65
CA PRO A 167 -4.76 -17.89 20.63
C PRO A 167 -3.55 -18.68 20.12
N LYS A 168 -3.33 -18.74 18.82
CA LYS A 168 -2.16 -19.41 18.22
C LYS A 168 -0.88 -18.53 18.23
N SER A 169 -1.02 -17.22 18.37
CA SER A 169 0.12 -16.29 18.45
C SER A 169 0.56 -16.09 19.90
N GLU A 170 1.85 -16.27 20.18
CA GLU A 170 2.42 -16.00 21.49
C GLU A 170 2.35 -14.50 21.83
N ALA A 171 2.68 -13.64 20.86
CA ALA A 171 2.59 -12.20 21.02
C ALA A 171 1.15 -11.75 21.34
N SER A 172 0.16 -12.36 20.69
CA SER A 172 -1.24 -12.06 20.96
C SER A 172 -1.69 -12.52 22.35
N ARG A 173 -1.25 -13.70 22.79
CA ARG A 173 -1.52 -14.18 24.16
C ARG A 173 -0.86 -13.30 25.23
N LEU A 174 0.32 -12.73 24.94
CA LEU A 174 1.00 -11.79 25.82
C LEU A 174 0.15 -10.54 26.09
N VAL A 175 -0.48 -10.00 25.04
CA VAL A 175 -1.38 -8.83 25.12
C VAL A 175 -2.75 -9.20 25.68
N ALA A 176 -3.16 -10.46 25.54
CA ALA A 176 -4.38 -11.06 26.10
C ALA A 176 -5.71 -10.35 25.73
N GLY A 177 -5.75 -9.68 24.56
CA GLY A 177 -6.96 -8.98 24.12
C GLY A 177 -7.42 -7.84 25.05
N ARG A 178 -6.51 -7.28 25.84
CA ARG A 178 -6.81 -6.13 26.72
C ARG A 178 -7.25 -4.91 25.93
N GLU A 179 -7.87 -3.97 26.59
CA GLU A 179 -8.25 -2.69 26.01
C GLU A 179 -7.02 -1.81 25.71
N VAL A 180 -7.11 -1.03 24.62
CA VAL A 180 -6.12 0.00 24.29
C VAL A 180 -6.22 1.15 25.27
N THR A 181 -5.09 1.65 25.72
CA THR A 181 -4.99 2.72 26.71
C THR A 181 -4.24 3.93 26.16
N ALA A 182 -4.32 5.07 26.84
CA ALA A 182 -3.52 6.24 26.52
C ALA A 182 -2.00 5.95 26.65
N ASP A 183 -1.61 5.02 27.50
CA ASP A 183 -0.20 4.61 27.65
C ASP A 183 0.32 3.90 26.39
N ASP A 184 -0.50 3.07 25.73
CA ASP A 184 -0.16 2.44 24.45
C ASP A 184 0.07 3.49 23.35
N VAL A 185 -0.77 4.52 23.34
CA VAL A 185 -0.67 5.62 22.38
C VAL A 185 0.60 6.43 22.64
N VAL A 186 0.84 6.85 23.89
CA VAL A 186 2.08 7.58 24.26
C VAL A 186 3.32 6.78 23.89
N PHE A 187 3.34 5.48 24.18
CA PHE A 187 4.44 4.59 23.81
C PHE A 187 4.67 4.59 22.30
N SER A 188 3.61 4.38 21.53
CA SER A 188 3.70 4.26 20.07
C SER A 188 4.14 5.55 19.39
N LEU A 189 3.59 6.69 19.82
CA LEU A 189 3.97 8.00 19.30
C LEU A 189 5.42 8.35 19.64
N LYS A 190 5.85 8.10 20.89
CA LYS A 190 7.25 8.26 21.30
C LYS A 190 8.17 7.35 20.50
N ARG A 191 7.81 6.08 20.34
CA ARG A 191 8.59 5.13 19.53
C ARG A 191 8.75 5.63 18.09
N GLY A 192 7.65 6.08 17.46
CA GLY A 192 7.70 6.66 16.11
C GLY A 192 8.63 7.88 16.02
N ALA A 193 8.64 8.73 17.02
CA ALA A 193 9.44 9.94 17.06
C ALA A 193 10.92 9.72 17.43
N THR A 194 11.26 8.67 18.20
CA THR A 194 12.60 8.51 18.80
C THR A 194 13.36 7.26 18.37
N TRP A 195 12.69 6.25 17.83
CA TRP A 195 13.36 5.05 17.35
C TRP A 195 14.01 5.29 15.98
N GLU A 196 15.31 5.10 15.87
CA GLU A 196 16.11 5.45 14.68
C GLU A 196 15.66 4.75 13.39
N LEU A 197 15.02 3.60 13.50
CA LEU A 197 14.50 2.85 12.36
C LEU A 197 13.06 3.21 12.00
N ALA A 198 12.38 4.05 12.80
CA ALA A 198 11.01 4.45 12.52
C ALA A 198 10.93 5.46 11.37
N PHE A 199 9.85 5.36 10.59
CA PHE A 199 9.60 6.27 9.46
C PHE A 199 9.58 7.73 9.90
N ILE A 200 8.84 8.05 10.98
CA ILE A 200 8.74 9.43 11.48
C ILE A 200 10.11 9.94 11.93
N TYR A 201 10.90 9.15 12.63
CA TYR A 201 12.26 9.54 13.02
C TYR A 201 13.14 9.88 11.80
N GLY A 202 13.03 9.10 10.73
CA GLY A 202 13.83 9.31 9.53
C GLY A 202 13.47 10.57 8.75
N PHE A 203 12.18 10.89 8.65
CA PHE A 203 11.68 11.95 7.78
C PHE A 203 11.37 13.27 8.50
N TYR A 204 11.09 13.25 9.82
CA TYR A 204 10.63 14.41 10.60
C TYR A 204 11.54 14.63 11.81
N ARG A 205 12.70 15.22 11.57
CA ARG A 205 13.74 15.46 12.61
C ARG A 205 13.24 16.32 13.75
N GLU A 206 12.35 17.26 13.45
CA GLU A 206 11.71 18.18 14.37
C GLU A 206 10.85 17.47 15.42
N PHE A 207 10.42 16.24 15.18
CA PHE A 207 9.60 15.49 16.13
C PHE A 207 10.38 14.65 17.14
N ARG A 208 11.70 14.57 17.02
CA ARG A 208 12.53 13.72 17.90
C ARG A 208 12.54 14.18 19.36
N ALA A 209 12.27 15.46 19.59
CA ALA A 209 12.30 16.08 20.93
C ALA A 209 10.92 16.62 21.38
N VAL A 210 9.82 16.20 20.73
CA VAL A 210 8.48 16.66 21.13
C VAL A 210 8.05 16.06 22.47
N ASP A 211 7.31 16.85 23.25
CA ASP A 211 6.73 16.40 24.50
C ASP A 211 5.41 15.66 24.23
N ILE A 212 5.39 14.36 24.50
CA ILE A 212 4.22 13.49 24.33
C ILE A 212 3.89 12.89 25.70
N THR A 213 2.76 13.25 26.27
CA THR A 213 2.39 12.87 27.63
C THR A 213 0.93 12.42 27.72
N LYS A 214 0.68 11.50 28.64
CA LYS A 214 -0.66 11.16 29.09
C LYS A 214 -1.13 12.22 30.07
N THR A 215 -2.22 12.90 29.74
CA THR A 215 -2.79 13.98 30.57
C THR A 215 -4.13 13.60 31.21
N GLY A 216 -4.65 12.42 30.88
CA GLY A 216 -5.85 11.86 31.49
C GLY A 216 -5.95 10.34 31.25
N PRO A 217 -6.95 9.67 31.81
CA PRO A 217 -7.13 8.22 31.65
C PRO A 217 -7.19 7.78 30.19
N ARG A 218 -7.75 8.63 29.32
CA ARG A 218 -7.92 8.43 27.88
C ARG A 218 -7.46 9.65 27.07
N GLU A 219 -6.58 10.46 27.62
CA GLU A 219 -6.12 11.68 26.99
C GLU A 219 -4.61 11.68 26.79
N VAL A 220 -4.19 12.04 25.60
CA VAL A 220 -2.80 12.21 25.20
C VAL A 220 -2.59 13.61 24.68
N THR A 221 -1.59 14.30 25.24
CA THR A 221 -1.21 15.67 24.85
C THR A 221 0.17 15.66 24.21
N ILE A 222 0.30 16.37 23.08
CA ILE A 222 1.55 16.59 22.36
C ILE A 222 1.80 18.08 22.30
N LYS A 223 3.00 18.52 22.69
CA LYS A 223 3.45 19.91 22.59
C LYS A 223 4.56 20.01 21.54
N VAL A 224 4.40 20.93 20.60
CA VAL A 224 5.32 21.13 19.48
C VAL A 224 5.61 22.62 19.29
N PRO A 225 6.73 23.01 18.67
CA PRO A 225 6.89 24.36 18.14
C PRO A 225 5.73 24.72 17.21
N LEU A 226 5.30 25.98 17.23
CA LEU A 226 4.12 26.44 16.47
C LEU A 226 4.27 26.18 14.98
N ASP A 227 5.44 26.40 14.41
CA ASP A 227 5.74 26.18 13.00
C ASP A 227 5.55 24.72 12.56
N ASN A 228 5.60 23.78 13.51
CA ASN A 228 5.45 22.35 13.25
C ASN A 228 4.04 21.83 13.54
N LEU A 229 3.11 22.68 14.02
CA LEU A 229 1.81 22.23 14.53
C LEU A 229 1.00 21.46 13.47
N VAL A 230 0.84 22.03 12.28
CA VAL A 230 0.02 21.41 11.22
C VAL A 230 0.61 20.07 10.80
N THR A 231 1.93 20.03 10.57
CA THR A 231 2.62 18.77 10.24
C THR A 231 2.49 17.76 11.37
N ALA A 232 2.62 18.18 12.62
CA ALA A 232 2.48 17.30 13.77
C ALA A 232 1.07 16.73 13.90
N VAL A 233 0.01 17.55 13.73
CA VAL A 233 -1.37 17.06 13.72
C VAL A 233 -1.56 16.01 12.63
N SER A 234 -1.07 16.24 11.42
CA SER A 234 -1.16 15.28 10.33
C SER A 234 -0.39 13.98 10.65
N ARG A 235 0.87 14.07 11.03
CA ARG A 235 1.75 12.90 11.14
C ARG A 235 1.52 12.07 12.39
N PHE A 236 1.24 12.68 13.53
CA PHE A 236 0.91 11.93 14.75
C PHE A 236 -0.48 11.29 14.71
N SER A 237 -1.39 11.83 13.90
CA SER A 237 -2.72 11.23 13.76
C SER A 237 -2.78 10.09 12.74
N ASN A 238 -1.96 10.12 11.66
CA ASN A 238 -2.16 9.27 10.48
C ASN A 238 -0.84 8.84 9.81
N ALA A 239 0.21 8.63 10.57
CA ALA A 239 1.45 8.02 10.08
C ALA A 239 2.16 7.23 11.20
N ILE A 240 1.48 6.94 12.29
CA ILE A 240 1.98 6.11 13.37
C ILE A 240 0.89 5.12 13.78
N TYR A 241 1.12 3.86 13.48
CA TYR A 241 0.30 2.78 13.99
C TYR A 241 0.52 2.58 15.49
N ILE A 242 -0.57 2.33 16.20
CA ILE A 242 -0.52 2.06 17.62
C ILE A 242 -0.17 0.59 17.84
N VAL A 243 0.85 0.34 18.65
CA VAL A 243 1.42 -0.99 18.91
C VAL A 243 1.39 -1.31 20.41
N PRO A 244 1.25 -2.60 20.78
CA PRO A 244 1.26 -2.99 22.19
C PRO A 244 2.69 -2.95 22.77
N PRO A 245 2.95 -2.18 23.82
CA PRO A 245 4.28 -2.04 24.43
C PRO A 245 4.89 -3.37 24.87
N GLU A 246 4.07 -4.30 25.33
CA GLU A 246 4.50 -5.62 25.84
C GLU A 246 5.21 -6.43 24.74
N VAL A 247 4.70 -6.38 23.51
CA VAL A 247 5.29 -7.09 22.38
C VAL A 247 6.65 -6.49 22.02
N VAL A 248 6.71 -5.17 21.91
CA VAL A 248 7.97 -4.47 21.60
C VAL A 248 8.99 -4.66 22.73
N THR A 249 8.58 -4.58 23.98
CA THR A 249 9.47 -4.79 25.12
C THR A 249 10.03 -6.21 25.17
N LYS A 250 9.21 -7.21 24.84
CA LYS A 250 9.63 -8.62 24.89
C LYS A 250 10.54 -9.00 23.73
N TYR A 251 10.23 -8.53 22.51
CA TYR A 251 10.88 -9.00 21.30
C TYR A 251 11.83 -7.96 20.67
N GLY A 252 11.89 -6.73 21.19
CA GLY A 252 12.69 -5.61 20.67
C GLY A 252 12.01 -4.87 19.52
N ASP A 253 11.38 -5.60 18.61
CA ASP A 253 10.59 -5.05 17.49
C ASP A 253 9.45 -6.00 17.06
N MET A 254 8.73 -5.63 16.01
CA MET A 254 7.66 -6.43 15.44
C MET A 254 8.00 -6.97 14.04
N ASN A 255 9.26 -6.98 13.64
CA ASN A 255 9.70 -7.43 12.30
C ASN A 255 9.49 -8.92 12.05
N ASN A 256 9.48 -9.74 13.08
CA ASN A 256 9.01 -11.11 12.93
C ASN A 256 7.48 -11.09 12.77
N TRP A 257 6.98 -11.58 11.66
CA TRP A 257 5.55 -11.61 11.38
C TRP A 257 4.70 -12.28 12.47
N ARG A 258 5.28 -13.23 13.22
CA ARG A 258 4.61 -13.89 14.34
C ARG A 258 4.33 -12.95 15.53
N ASN A 259 5.00 -11.80 15.55
CA ASN A 259 4.78 -10.74 16.52
C ASN A 259 3.75 -9.70 16.04
N ALA A 260 3.22 -9.85 14.82
CA ALA A 260 2.22 -8.95 14.30
C ALA A 260 0.98 -8.94 15.21
N GLN A 261 0.69 -7.80 15.79
CA GLN A 261 -0.42 -7.60 16.73
C GLN A 261 -0.97 -6.19 16.55
N GLY A 262 -2.29 -6.08 16.45
CA GLY A 262 -2.97 -4.81 16.23
C GLY A 262 -4.42 -4.84 16.68
N THR A 263 -5.14 -3.79 16.37
CA THR A 263 -6.56 -3.60 16.71
C THR A 263 -7.45 -3.64 15.45
N GLY A 264 -6.86 -3.87 14.28
CA GLY A 264 -7.53 -3.83 12.99
C GLY A 264 -8.58 -4.91 12.78
N PRO A 265 -9.27 -4.86 11.64
CA PRO A 265 -10.39 -5.77 11.31
C PRO A 265 -9.95 -7.23 11.16
N PHE A 266 -8.69 -7.48 10.87
CA PHE A 266 -8.15 -8.82 10.70
C PHE A 266 -6.89 -9.03 11.57
N MET A 267 -6.59 -10.30 11.79
CA MET A 267 -5.38 -10.79 12.44
C MET A 267 -4.55 -11.56 11.43
N LEU A 268 -3.22 -11.44 11.49
CA LEU A 268 -2.33 -12.29 10.71
C LEU A 268 -2.45 -13.74 11.23
N ALA A 269 -2.90 -14.63 10.38
CA ALA A 269 -3.11 -16.05 10.72
C ALA A 269 -1.93 -16.91 10.25
N ASP A 270 -1.39 -16.64 9.06
CA ASP A 270 -0.26 -17.38 8.49
C ASP A 270 0.47 -16.54 7.43
N TYR A 271 1.75 -16.83 7.24
CA TYR A 271 2.57 -16.23 6.20
C TYR A 271 3.60 -17.22 5.69
N VAL A 272 3.58 -17.43 4.39
CA VAL A 272 4.57 -18.20 3.64
C VAL A 272 5.31 -17.25 2.70
N PRO A 273 6.59 -16.93 2.97
CA PRO A 273 7.37 -16.01 2.16
C PRO A 273 7.31 -16.31 0.67
N ALA A 274 7.22 -15.29 -0.15
CA ALA A 274 7.10 -15.35 -1.61
C ALA A 274 5.93 -16.19 -2.13
N SER A 275 4.93 -16.50 -1.31
CA SER A 275 3.79 -17.34 -1.67
C SER A 275 2.46 -16.69 -1.27
N GLN A 276 2.20 -16.57 0.04
CA GLN A 276 0.92 -16.04 0.49
C GLN A 276 0.95 -15.45 1.90
N ILE A 277 0.00 -14.56 2.15
CA ILE A 277 -0.32 -14.00 3.47
C ILE A 277 -1.78 -14.32 3.76
N VAL A 278 -2.07 -14.84 4.94
CA VAL A 278 -3.42 -15.24 5.33
C VAL A 278 -3.86 -14.47 6.57
N PHE A 279 -5.00 -13.85 6.47
CA PHE A 279 -5.63 -13.11 7.57
C PHE A 279 -6.94 -13.76 7.96
N ALA A 280 -7.22 -13.79 9.25
CA ALA A 280 -8.50 -14.20 9.83
C ALA A 280 -9.20 -12.98 10.44
N ARG A 281 -10.52 -12.98 10.45
CA ARG A 281 -11.33 -11.95 11.10
C ARG A 281 -10.91 -11.75 12.56
N ASN A 282 -10.78 -10.49 12.98
CA ASN A 282 -10.63 -10.13 14.38
C ASN A 282 -12.01 -10.15 15.08
N PRO A 283 -12.29 -11.09 15.98
CA PRO A 283 -13.58 -11.16 16.66
C PRO A 283 -13.81 -9.98 17.62
N ASN A 284 -12.74 -9.30 18.02
CA ASN A 284 -12.79 -8.15 18.93
C ASN A 284 -12.84 -6.80 18.18
N TYR A 285 -13.02 -6.82 16.85
CA TYR A 285 -13.04 -5.57 16.08
C TYR A 285 -14.25 -4.73 16.49
N TRP A 286 -13.98 -3.47 16.82
CA TRP A 286 -14.94 -2.56 17.45
C TRP A 286 -15.82 -1.81 16.46
N ASP A 287 -15.35 -1.61 15.21
CA ASP A 287 -15.93 -0.67 14.26
C ASP A 287 -17.16 -1.23 13.56
N ARG A 288 -18.03 -0.31 13.13
CA ARG A 288 -19.29 -0.62 12.47
C ARG A 288 -19.35 0.09 11.12
N ASP A 289 -20.09 -0.52 10.20
CA ASP A 289 -20.31 0.06 8.88
C ASP A 289 -20.98 1.44 9.00
N PRO A 290 -20.36 2.55 8.53
CA PRO A 290 -20.93 3.87 8.64
C PRO A 290 -21.94 4.21 7.53
N VAL A 291 -22.06 3.38 6.46
CA VAL A 291 -22.75 3.77 5.22
C VAL A 291 -23.64 2.68 4.64
N GLY A 292 -24.54 3.12 3.74
CA GLY A 292 -25.32 2.26 2.87
C GLY A 292 -26.26 1.27 3.60
N PRO A 293 -26.62 0.18 2.91
CA PRO A 293 -27.54 -0.84 3.46
C PRO A 293 -26.98 -1.58 4.66
N GLY A 294 -25.64 -1.55 4.84
CA GLY A 294 -24.95 -2.16 5.96
C GLY A 294 -24.78 -1.28 7.18
N LYS A 295 -25.23 -0.03 7.14
CA LYS A 295 -25.01 0.95 8.22
C LYS A 295 -25.37 0.41 9.60
N GLY A 296 -24.42 0.46 10.52
CA GLY A 296 -24.55 -0.05 11.88
C GLY A 296 -24.19 -1.53 12.06
N ASN A 297 -23.99 -2.27 10.97
CA ASN A 297 -23.53 -3.65 11.03
C ASN A 297 -22.11 -3.76 11.59
N GLN A 298 -21.82 -4.85 12.31
CA GLN A 298 -20.49 -5.13 12.81
C GLN A 298 -19.52 -5.43 11.66
N LEU A 299 -18.37 -4.78 11.62
CA LEU A 299 -17.29 -5.06 10.70
C LEU A 299 -16.29 -6.09 11.30
N PRO A 300 -15.48 -6.76 10.45
CA PRO A 300 -15.60 -6.84 9.00
C PRO A 300 -16.66 -7.87 8.56
N TYR A 301 -17.16 -7.76 7.35
CA TYR A 301 -18.09 -8.76 6.77
C TYR A 301 -17.41 -10.08 6.44
N LEU A 302 -16.17 -10.04 5.96
CA LEU A 302 -15.41 -11.22 5.55
C LEU A 302 -14.90 -12.03 6.75
N ASP A 303 -14.80 -13.34 6.58
CA ASP A 303 -14.13 -14.24 7.55
C ASP A 303 -12.60 -14.13 7.46
N GLY A 304 -12.07 -13.76 6.29
CA GLY A 304 -10.64 -13.64 6.09
C GLY A 304 -10.25 -12.92 4.80
N VAL A 305 -8.97 -12.67 4.68
CA VAL A 305 -8.33 -12.17 3.46
C VAL A 305 -7.12 -13.05 3.18
N ARG A 306 -6.91 -13.39 1.91
CA ARG A 306 -5.73 -14.10 1.43
C ARG A 306 -5.06 -13.28 0.36
N ILE A 307 -3.78 -13.01 0.52
CA ILE A 307 -2.98 -12.31 -0.47
C ILE A 307 -1.99 -13.31 -1.08
N LEU A 308 -2.10 -13.55 -2.37
CA LEU A 308 -1.15 -14.37 -3.14
C LEU A 308 -0.04 -13.47 -3.66
N ILE A 309 1.21 -13.88 -3.45
CA ILE A 309 2.38 -13.18 -3.99
C ILE A 309 2.66 -13.74 -5.38
N LEU A 310 2.29 -12.98 -6.39
CA LEU A 310 2.42 -13.34 -7.81
C LEU A 310 3.21 -12.23 -8.53
N PRO A 311 4.53 -12.29 -8.62
CA PRO A 311 5.36 -11.22 -9.21
C PRO A 311 5.05 -10.95 -10.68
N ASP A 312 4.78 -12.00 -11.46
CA ASP A 312 4.52 -11.90 -12.88
C ASP A 312 3.10 -11.38 -13.17
N ALA A 313 2.98 -10.34 -14.00
CA ALA A 313 1.71 -9.68 -14.33
C ALA A 313 0.75 -10.60 -15.11
N SER A 314 1.28 -11.41 -16.05
CA SER A 314 0.48 -12.33 -16.85
C SER A 314 -0.11 -13.43 -15.98
N THR A 315 0.66 -13.91 -14.99
CA THR A 315 0.19 -14.89 -13.99
C THR A 315 -0.94 -14.30 -13.13
N ARG A 316 -0.82 -13.05 -12.68
CA ARG A 316 -1.91 -12.37 -11.93
C ARG A 316 -3.16 -12.23 -12.79
N LEU A 317 -3.00 -11.82 -14.05
CA LEU A 317 -4.11 -11.67 -14.99
C LEU A 317 -4.81 -13.02 -15.26
N ALA A 318 -4.04 -14.08 -15.44
CA ALA A 318 -4.59 -15.44 -15.59
C ALA A 318 -5.33 -15.89 -14.33
N ALA A 319 -4.82 -15.60 -13.14
CA ALA A 319 -5.46 -15.90 -11.87
C ALA A 319 -6.82 -15.17 -11.72
N LEU A 320 -6.88 -13.88 -12.12
CA LEU A 320 -8.14 -13.12 -12.15
C LEU A 320 -9.15 -13.72 -13.14
N ARG A 321 -8.73 -14.00 -14.36
CA ARG A 321 -9.60 -14.57 -15.41
C ARG A 321 -10.15 -15.94 -15.07
N THR A 322 -9.46 -16.71 -14.26
CA THR A 322 -9.87 -18.05 -13.82
C THR A 322 -10.55 -18.06 -12.46
N GLY A 323 -10.82 -16.89 -11.86
CA GLY A 323 -11.48 -16.78 -10.55
C GLY A 323 -10.63 -17.30 -9.39
N LYS A 324 -9.30 -17.40 -9.55
CA LYS A 324 -8.39 -17.79 -8.46
C LYS A 324 -8.04 -16.62 -7.54
N VAL A 325 -8.23 -15.41 -8.03
CA VAL A 325 -8.21 -14.18 -7.24
C VAL A 325 -9.48 -13.39 -7.54
N ASP A 326 -9.97 -12.69 -6.54
CA ASP A 326 -11.22 -11.93 -6.62
C ASP A 326 -10.97 -10.50 -7.12
N GLN A 327 -9.76 -9.98 -6.91
CA GLN A 327 -9.38 -8.63 -7.30
C GLN A 327 -7.91 -8.54 -7.70
N MET A 328 -7.65 -7.70 -8.68
CA MET A 328 -6.32 -7.30 -9.12
C MET A 328 -6.29 -5.79 -9.35
N THR A 329 -5.21 -5.13 -8.95
CA THR A 329 -4.93 -3.72 -9.24
C THR A 329 -3.77 -3.60 -10.24
N GLY A 330 -3.60 -2.41 -10.84
CA GLY A 330 -2.51 -2.16 -11.78
C GLY A 330 -2.64 -2.94 -13.09
N VAL A 331 -3.86 -3.14 -13.58
CA VAL A 331 -4.13 -3.69 -14.91
C VAL A 331 -3.77 -2.64 -15.96
N SER A 332 -3.00 -3.02 -16.96
CA SER A 332 -2.66 -2.12 -18.07
C SER A 332 -3.89 -1.75 -18.91
N MET A 333 -3.82 -0.63 -19.63
CA MET A 333 -4.91 -0.26 -20.53
C MET A 333 -5.12 -1.29 -21.65
N GLU A 334 -4.05 -1.91 -22.14
CA GLU A 334 -4.11 -2.97 -23.15
C GLU A 334 -4.83 -4.21 -22.60
N ASP A 335 -4.41 -4.70 -21.40
CA ASP A 335 -5.04 -5.84 -20.74
C ASP A 335 -6.51 -5.56 -20.40
N SER A 336 -6.83 -4.35 -19.97
CA SER A 336 -8.20 -3.92 -19.66
C SER A 336 -9.10 -4.02 -20.90
N VAL A 337 -8.63 -3.59 -22.09
CA VAL A 337 -9.37 -3.75 -23.35
C VAL A 337 -9.62 -5.21 -23.68
N GLN A 338 -8.65 -6.10 -23.43
CA GLN A 338 -8.82 -7.55 -23.63
C GLN A 338 -9.78 -8.17 -22.61
N LEU A 339 -9.71 -7.74 -21.34
CA LEU A 339 -10.63 -8.20 -20.31
C LEU A 339 -12.08 -7.82 -20.60
N ARG A 340 -12.35 -6.60 -21.05
CA ARG A 340 -13.70 -6.16 -21.47
C ARG A 340 -14.31 -7.06 -22.53
N LYS A 341 -13.48 -7.55 -23.47
CA LYS A 341 -13.94 -8.45 -24.53
C LYS A 341 -14.17 -9.88 -24.05
N ASN A 342 -13.29 -10.39 -23.20
CA ASN A 342 -13.19 -11.82 -22.92
C ASN A 342 -13.68 -12.23 -21.52
N ALA A 343 -13.96 -11.26 -20.63
CA ALA A 343 -14.33 -11.48 -19.23
C ALA A 343 -15.35 -10.43 -18.75
N GLN A 344 -16.47 -10.32 -19.47
CA GLN A 344 -17.50 -9.29 -19.26
C GLN A 344 -18.15 -9.31 -17.86
N ALA A 345 -18.02 -10.40 -17.12
CA ALA A 345 -18.51 -10.51 -15.75
C ALA A 345 -17.62 -9.79 -14.72
N LEU A 346 -16.41 -9.37 -15.11
CA LEU A 346 -15.52 -8.62 -14.22
C LEU A 346 -15.97 -7.17 -14.11
N LEU A 347 -16.00 -6.67 -12.88
CA LEU A 347 -16.20 -5.26 -12.60
C LEU A 347 -14.87 -4.51 -12.79
N GLU A 348 -14.86 -3.56 -13.71
CA GLU A 348 -13.73 -2.65 -13.92
C GLU A 348 -13.94 -1.33 -13.19
N ARG A 349 -12.89 -0.83 -12.57
CA ARG A 349 -12.83 0.54 -12.04
C ARG A 349 -11.56 1.22 -12.55
N ILE A 350 -11.73 2.39 -13.13
CA ILE A 350 -10.64 3.24 -13.60
C ILE A 350 -10.48 4.39 -12.59
N TYR A 351 -9.32 4.43 -11.94
CA TYR A 351 -8.95 5.55 -11.10
C TYR A 351 -8.09 6.51 -11.92
N VAL A 352 -8.63 7.66 -12.27
CA VAL A 352 -7.93 8.66 -13.09
C VAL A 352 -6.93 9.47 -12.29
N SER A 353 -7.11 9.60 -11.00
CA SER A 353 -6.15 10.21 -10.08
C SER A 353 -6.57 9.89 -8.67
N THR A 354 -5.70 9.25 -7.91
CA THR A 354 -5.92 9.05 -6.48
C THR A 354 -5.10 10.02 -5.64
N ASP A 355 -3.88 10.35 -6.04
CA ASP A 355 -3.05 11.34 -5.36
C ASP A 355 -2.68 12.55 -6.24
N GLY A 356 -2.95 12.46 -7.55
CA GLY A 356 -2.84 13.56 -8.52
C GLY A 356 -1.47 14.22 -8.64
N ARG A 357 -0.44 13.62 -8.06
CA ARG A 357 0.89 14.23 -8.03
C ARG A 357 1.77 13.88 -9.24
N GLY A 358 1.28 13.00 -10.09
CA GLY A 358 2.06 12.47 -11.22
C GLY A 358 3.22 11.58 -10.76
N THR A 359 4.00 11.10 -11.72
CA THR A 359 5.18 10.26 -11.44
C THR A 359 6.44 11.14 -11.52
N PRO A 360 7.03 11.55 -10.37
CA PRO A 360 8.19 12.42 -10.39
C PRO A 360 9.46 11.67 -10.75
N LEU A 361 10.31 12.30 -11.57
CA LEU A 361 11.68 11.86 -11.76
C LEU A 361 12.61 12.64 -10.81
N ALA A 362 13.03 11.99 -9.74
CA ALA A 362 13.92 12.59 -8.76
C ALA A 362 15.37 12.64 -9.26
N MET A 363 15.93 13.83 -9.33
CA MET A 363 17.31 14.04 -9.76
C MET A 363 18.25 14.28 -8.57
N ARG A 364 19.44 13.69 -8.60
CA ARG A 364 20.47 13.84 -7.56
C ARG A 364 21.13 15.23 -7.66
N LEU A 365 20.57 16.21 -6.95
CA LEU A 365 21.09 17.57 -6.89
C LEU A 365 22.27 17.72 -5.92
N ASP A 366 22.46 16.76 -5.05
CA ASP A 366 23.55 16.65 -4.06
C ASP A 366 24.88 16.19 -4.66
N LYS A 367 24.87 15.70 -5.91
CA LYS A 367 26.05 15.19 -6.62
C LYS A 367 26.57 16.23 -7.60
N PRO A 368 27.68 16.96 -7.27
CA PRO A 368 28.19 18.04 -8.10
C PRO A 368 28.74 17.55 -9.47
N GLU A 369 29.14 16.28 -9.56
CA GLU A 369 29.60 15.65 -10.78
C GLU A 369 28.48 15.36 -11.79
N LEU A 370 27.20 15.41 -11.36
CA LEU A 370 26.06 15.22 -12.22
C LEU A 370 25.53 16.56 -12.75
N PRO A 371 24.98 16.60 -13.97
CA PRO A 371 24.57 17.85 -14.61
C PRO A 371 23.31 18.47 -14.01
N PHE A 372 22.62 17.76 -13.13
CA PHE A 372 21.26 18.09 -12.68
C PHE A 372 21.17 19.30 -11.76
N LYS A 373 22.29 19.79 -11.19
CA LYS A 373 22.32 21.02 -10.41
C LYS A 373 22.01 22.26 -11.27
N ASP A 374 22.39 22.22 -12.56
CA ASP A 374 22.05 23.27 -13.52
C ASP A 374 20.56 23.19 -13.89
N ILE A 375 19.81 24.26 -13.61
CA ILE A 375 18.39 24.34 -13.92
C ILE A 375 18.10 24.22 -15.42
N ARG A 376 19.01 24.66 -16.29
CA ARG A 376 18.87 24.60 -17.75
C ARG A 376 18.81 23.14 -18.20
N VAL A 377 19.60 22.26 -17.59
CA VAL A 377 19.58 20.82 -17.86
C VAL A 377 18.24 20.22 -17.47
N ARG A 378 17.72 20.53 -16.27
CA ARG A 378 16.43 20.02 -15.83
C ARG A 378 15.27 20.49 -16.72
N ARG A 379 15.29 21.79 -17.10
CA ARG A 379 14.30 22.37 -18.04
C ARG A 379 14.38 21.69 -19.40
N ALA A 380 15.57 21.48 -19.93
CA ALA A 380 15.78 20.78 -21.20
C ALA A 380 15.21 19.36 -21.16
N MET A 381 15.51 18.61 -20.13
CA MET A 381 14.99 17.24 -19.97
C MET A 381 13.47 17.20 -19.91
N MET A 382 12.83 18.16 -19.23
CA MET A 382 11.37 18.21 -19.16
C MET A 382 10.75 18.63 -20.51
N MET A 383 11.29 19.64 -21.19
CA MET A 383 10.81 20.11 -22.51
C MET A 383 11.00 19.08 -23.64
N ALA A 384 11.88 18.10 -23.44
CA ALA A 384 12.08 17.00 -24.38
C ALA A 384 11.09 15.85 -24.21
N ILE A 385 10.11 15.96 -23.29
CA ILE A 385 9.08 14.94 -23.07
C ILE A 385 7.79 15.35 -23.77
N ASP A 386 7.29 14.48 -24.65
CA ASP A 386 5.96 14.60 -25.25
C ASP A 386 4.90 13.98 -24.33
N PHE A 387 4.46 14.76 -23.34
CA PHE A 387 3.43 14.31 -22.37
C PHE A 387 2.12 13.92 -23.05
N GLN A 388 1.73 14.62 -24.11
CA GLN A 388 0.50 14.31 -24.86
C GLN A 388 0.66 13.01 -25.65
N GLY A 389 1.82 12.79 -26.27
CA GLY A 389 2.15 11.53 -26.95
C GLY A 389 2.13 10.34 -25.96
N ILE A 390 2.70 10.50 -24.77
CA ILE A 390 2.65 9.47 -23.72
C ILE A 390 1.20 9.19 -23.30
N ARG A 391 0.41 10.23 -23.00
CA ARG A 391 -1.00 10.08 -22.64
C ARG A 391 -1.78 9.29 -23.69
N ASN A 392 -1.55 9.60 -24.96
CA ASN A 392 -2.26 8.95 -26.06
C ASN A 392 -1.80 7.50 -26.26
N SER A 393 -0.51 7.24 -26.21
CA SER A 393 0.07 5.91 -26.51
C SER A 393 -0.09 4.91 -25.39
N LEU A 394 0.20 5.30 -24.12
CA LEU A 394 0.11 4.39 -22.97
C LEU A 394 -1.27 4.32 -22.34
N TYR A 395 -2.01 5.43 -22.36
CA TYR A 395 -3.26 5.54 -21.62
C TYR A 395 -4.48 5.73 -22.51
N GLY A 396 -4.33 5.57 -23.84
CA GLY A 396 -5.44 5.69 -24.79
C GLY A 396 -6.16 7.04 -24.75
N GLY A 397 -5.44 8.11 -24.38
CA GLY A 397 -5.99 9.45 -24.21
C GLY A 397 -6.70 9.69 -22.86
N VAL A 398 -6.80 8.68 -22.02
CA VAL A 398 -7.37 8.80 -20.65
C VAL A 398 -6.34 9.41 -19.71
N GLY A 399 -6.80 10.17 -18.71
CA GLY A 399 -5.93 10.80 -17.72
C GLY A 399 -5.63 12.26 -18.03
N GLN A 400 -4.92 12.90 -17.12
CA GLN A 400 -4.57 14.32 -17.17
C GLN A 400 -3.04 14.50 -17.15
N ILE A 401 -2.58 15.57 -17.79
CA ILE A 401 -1.23 16.08 -17.59
C ILE A 401 -1.34 17.02 -16.38
N VAL A 402 -0.88 16.55 -15.23
CA VAL A 402 -1.00 17.29 -13.98
C VAL A 402 0.22 18.16 -13.72
N THR A 403 -0.02 19.30 -13.07
CA THR A 403 1.03 20.20 -12.60
C THR A 403 1.42 19.87 -11.17
N PHE A 404 2.62 20.25 -10.77
CA PHE A 404 3.12 20.09 -9.40
C PHE A 404 3.01 21.44 -8.67
N PRO A 405 2.85 21.51 -7.34
CA PRO A 405 3.01 20.42 -6.36
C PRO A 405 1.70 19.78 -5.87
N TYR A 406 0.55 20.35 -6.20
CA TYR A 406 -0.73 19.88 -5.65
C TYR A 406 -1.42 18.88 -6.58
N SER A 407 -2.29 18.09 -5.98
CA SER A 407 -3.15 17.15 -6.68
C SER A 407 -4.27 17.87 -7.43
N SER A 408 -4.65 17.36 -8.59
CA SER A 408 -5.78 17.87 -9.38
C SER A 408 -7.17 17.43 -8.88
N VAL A 409 -7.23 16.85 -7.69
CA VAL A 409 -8.48 16.41 -7.08
C VAL A 409 -9.28 17.59 -6.52
N LYS A 410 -10.59 17.44 -6.45
CA LYS A 410 -11.53 18.50 -6.05
C LYS A 410 -11.18 19.18 -4.73
N GLU A 411 -10.70 18.41 -3.77
CA GLU A 411 -10.36 18.90 -2.43
C GLU A 411 -9.18 19.87 -2.42
N TYR A 412 -8.33 19.81 -3.44
CA TYR A 412 -7.21 20.74 -3.66
C TYR A 412 -7.51 21.81 -4.71
N GLU A 413 -8.75 21.93 -5.20
CA GLU A 413 -9.14 22.90 -6.25
C GLU A 413 -8.63 24.30 -6.00
N ARG A 414 -8.60 24.74 -4.74
CA ARG A 414 -8.11 26.09 -4.36
C ARG A 414 -6.59 26.24 -4.44
N LEU A 415 -5.84 25.15 -4.50
CA LEU A 415 -4.38 25.12 -4.46
C LEU A 415 -3.78 24.61 -5.77
N TYR A 416 -4.57 23.88 -6.54
CA TYR A 416 -4.15 23.32 -7.80
C TYR A 416 -4.32 24.33 -8.93
N VAL A 417 -3.22 24.61 -9.64
CA VAL A 417 -3.20 25.46 -10.83
C VAL A 417 -2.83 24.59 -12.02
N GLY A 418 -3.79 24.32 -12.89
CA GLY A 418 -3.63 23.46 -14.06
C GLY A 418 -3.02 24.17 -15.27
N LEU A 419 -2.67 23.41 -16.31
CA LEU A 419 -2.04 23.96 -17.52
C LEU A 419 -2.94 24.97 -18.25
N ASP A 420 -4.26 24.80 -18.18
CA ASP A 420 -5.23 25.67 -18.85
C ASP A 420 -5.65 26.86 -17.98
N ASP A 421 -5.15 26.94 -16.74
CA ASP A 421 -5.44 28.02 -15.84
C ASP A 421 -4.74 29.30 -16.27
N PRO A 422 -5.45 30.46 -16.34
CA PRO A 422 -4.85 31.76 -16.68
C PRO A 422 -3.71 32.18 -15.74
N ASP A 423 -3.79 31.77 -14.47
CA ASP A 423 -2.77 32.09 -13.46
C ASP A 423 -1.54 31.16 -13.50
N PHE A 424 -1.56 30.11 -14.36
CA PHE A 424 -0.40 29.24 -14.49
C PHE A 424 0.77 29.96 -15.18
N PRO A 425 1.93 30.11 -14.51
CA PRO A 425 3.03 30.91 -15.05
C PRO A 425 3.53 30.42 -16.41
N GLU A 426 3.70 31.31 -17.38
CA GLU A 426 4.18 30.96 -18.73
C GLU A 426 5.54 30.25 -18.69
N SER A 427 6.44 30.65 -17.78
CA SER A 427 7.73 30.00 -17.59
C SER A 427 7.65 28.55 -17.08
N ALA A 428 6.52 28.17 -16.48
CA ALA A 428 6.23 26.78 -16.10
C ALA A 428 5.45 26.07 -17.21
N ARG A 429 4.52 26.74 -17.88
CA ARG A 429 3.73 26.22 -19.00
C ARG A 429 4.64 25.72 -20.14
N GLU A 430 5.67 26.50 -20.44
CA GLU A 430 6.67 26.15 -21.45
C GLU A 430 7.35 24.78 -21.19
N LEU A 431 7.49 24.37 -19.93
CA LEU A 431 8.10 23.09 -19.57
C LEU A 431 7.27 21.87 -19.97
N TYR A 432 5.95 22.03 -20.06
CA TYR A 432 5.02 21.01 -20.50
C TYR A 432 4.79 20.99 -22.02
N SER A 433 5.39 21.95 -22.72
CA SER A 433 5.34 22.03 -24.17
C SER A 433 6.50 21.24 -24.77
N TYR A 434 6.19 20.21 -25.57
CA TYR A 434 7.21 19.40 -26.24
C TYR A 434 8.00 20.27 -27.22
N ASN A 435 9.27 20.55 -26.89
CA ASN A 435 10.16 21.38 -27.70
C ASN A 435 11.62 20.88 -27.64
N PRO A 436 11.93 19.81 -28.40
CA PRO A 436 13.26 19.20 -28.40
C PRO A 436 14.36 20.15 -28.89
N GLU A 437 14.06 21.10 -29.80
CA GLU A 437 15.05 22.04 -30.31
C GLU A 437 15.48 23.03 -29.21
N LYS A 438 14.53 23.59 -28.46
CA LYS A 438 14.86 24.42 -27.30
C LYS A 438 15.55 23.62 -26.18
N ALA A 439 15.20 22.36 -26.01
CA ALA A 439 15.88 21.47 -25.08
C ALA A 439 17.37 21.29 -25.45
N LYS A 440 17.68 21.03 -26.71
CA LYS A 440 19.06 20.94 -27.21
C LYS A 440 19.83 22.26 -27.03
N GLN A 441 19.18 23.40 -27.30
CA GLN A 441 19.76 24.71 -27.07
C GLN A 441 20.16 24.92 -25.60
N LEU A 442 19.25 24.62 -24.67
CA LEU A 442 19.49 24.73 -23.21
C LEU A 442 20.62 23.81 -22.74
N LEU A 443 20.72 22.59 -23.29
CA LEU A 443 21.85 21.69 -23.00
C LEU A 443 23.16 22.26 -23.52
N LYS A 444 23.18 22.82 -24.75
CA LYS A 444 24.36 23.47 -25.30
C LYS A 444 24.83 24.67 -24.43
N GLU A 445 23.89 25.51 -23.99
CA GLU A 445 24.17 26.66 -23.11
C GLU A 445 24.65 26.19 -21.72
N ALA A 446 24.23 25.01 -21.25
CA ALA A 446 24.69 24.40 -20.00
C ALA A 446 26.03 23.67 -20.13
N GLY A 447 26.68 23.69 -21.32
CA GLY A 447 27.95 23.03 -21.57
C GLY A 447 27.87 21.59 -22.06
N TYR A 448 26.69 21.12 -22.46
CA TYR A 448 26.45 19.75 -22.96
C TYR A 448 25.95 19.74 -24.41
N PRO A 449 26.71 20.27 -25.39
CA PRO A 449 26.27 20.39 -26.80
C PRO A 449 25.99 19.03 -27.47
N ASN A 450 26.60 17.96 -26.97
CA ASN A 450 26.42 16.59 -27.45
C ASN A 450 25.66 15.69 -26.46
N GLY A 451 24.93 16.32 -25.53
CA GLY A 451 24.26 15.59 -24.46
C GLY A 451 25.21 15.05 -23.39
N PHE A 452 24.70 14.17 -22.55
CA PHE A 452 25.46 13.49 -21.48
C PHE A 452 24.90 12.09 -21.24
N LYS A 453 25.71 11.23 -20.61
CA LYS A 453 25.26 9.90 -20.17
C LYS A 453 24.80 9.94 -18.73
N THR A 454 23.68 9.31 -18.46
CA THR A 454 23.13 9.12 -17.12
C THR A 454 22.45 7.77 -16.99
N SER A 455 22.03 7.43 -15.79
CA SER A 455 21.27 6.21 -15.49
C SER A 455 20.04 6.53 -14.65
N MET A 456 18.98 5.76 -14.83
CA MET A 456 17.78 5.79 -13.99
C MET A 456 17.67 4.49 -13.21
N VAL A 457 17.21 4.59 -11.96
CA VAL A 457 16.82 3.44 -11.15
C VAL A 457 15.29 3.43 -11.10
N LEU A 458 14.71 2.35 -11.59
CA LEU A 458 13.28 2.19 -11.78
C LEU A 458 12.79 0.93 -11.08
N THR A 459 11.51 0.90 -10.73
CA THR A 459 10.82 -0.35 -10.41
C THR A 459 10.42 -1.08 -11.70
N SER A 460 10.19 -2.38 -11.63
CA SER A 460 9.78 -3.17 -12.80
C SER A 460 8.47 -2.71 -13.44
N THR A 461 7.61 -2.06 -12.67
CA THR A 461 6.31 -1.56 -13.13
C THR A 461 6.40 -0.23 -13.89
N GLU A 462 7.55 0.44 -13.84
CA GLU A 462 7.76 1.76 -14.45
C GLU A 462 8.58 1.70 -15.74
N VAL A 463 9.09 0.53 -16.09
CA VAL A 463 10.03 0.35 -17.21
C VAL A 463 9.45 0.85 -18.54
N ASP A 464 8.21 0.53 -18.84
CA ASP A 464 7.58 0.92 -20.13
C ASP A 464 7.44 2.44 -20.25
N TYR A 465 6.93 3.08 -19.19
CA TYR A 465 6.79 4.53 -19.13
C TYR A 465 8.14 5.25 -19.32
N TYR A 466 9.14 4.86 -18.54
CA TYR A 466 10.45 5.53 -18.62
C TYR A 466 11.28 5.12 -19.84
N SER A 467 11.00 4.00 -20.48
CA SER A 467 11.61 3.65 -21.76
C SER A 467 11.20 4.60 -22.86
N ILE A 468 9.94 5.03 -22.89
CA ILE A 468 9.47 6.05 -23.83
C ILE A 468 10.17 7.38 -23.59
N ILE A 469 10.29 7.81 -22.32
CA ILE A 469 11.00 9.04 -21.97
C ILE A 469 12.49 8.96 -22.35
N LYS A 470 13.13 7.83 -22.06
CA LYS A 470 14.54 7.58 -22.44
C LYS A 470 14.72 7.71 -23.96
N ASP A 471 13.80 7.17 -24.76
CA ASP A 471 13.87 7.25 -26.24
C ASP A 471 13.63 8.68 -26.74
N MET A 472 12.82 9.48 -26.06
CA MET A 472 12.66 10.90 -26.35
C MET A 472 13.96 11.68 -26.04
N TRP A 473 14.61 11.39 -24.93
CA TRP A 473 15.88 12.02 -24.55
C TRP A 473 17.07 11.58 -25.40
N ALA A 474 16.99 10.45 -26.09
CA ALA A 474 18.05 9.96 -26.97
C ALA A 474 18.10 10.68 -28.34
N LYS A 475 17.08 11.46 -28.68
CA LYS A 475 16.97 12.26 -29.91
C LYS A 475 17.64 13.63 -29.77
#